data_08dbcfd7427d2de3292ba86a3b8f0e01
#
_entry.id   08dbcfd7427d2de3292ba86a3b8f0e01
#
_cell.length_a   1.000
_cell.length_b   1.000
_cell.length_c   1.000
_cell.angle_alpha   90.00
_cell.angle_beta   90.00
_cell.angle_gamma   90.00
#
_symmetry.space_group_name_H-M   'P 1'
#
loop_
_entity.id
_entity.type
_entity.pdbx_description
1 polymer ?
#
loop_
_entity_poly.entity_id
_entity_poly.type
_entity_poly.pdbx_seq_one_letter_code
_entity_poly.pdbx_strand_id
1 'polypeptide(L)'
;MGGCGHDDSEHPPVPAGPDLAAAPADVRWVNYQGVRLPVGADGPRNIDPSAATGFSHSPQGAALAAIVHTVRMSLAPDEHWASIAAHEIAAGAGKDAWASSRVLLSIQTPADPATAPRVRGYTLTDYNPATARVEIYTSFPDGSIAVNTATVVWVAADWRLRLPDPDATEPAVREAATLDAVVRLEAPQ
;
A
#
# COMPACT_ATOMS: atom_id res chain seq x y z
N MET A 1 -55.51 2.20 -38.03
CA MET A 1 -54.72 1.18 -37.34
C MET A 1 -53.32 1.73 -37.21
N GLY A 2 -53.03 2.29 -36.04
CA GLY A 2 -51.73 2.88 -35.73
C GLY A 2 -50.89 1.86 -35.01
N GLY A 3 -49.70 1.57 -35.51
CA GLY A 3 -48.68 0.79 -34.85
C GLY A 3 -47.73 1.75 -34.11
N CYS A 4 -47.74 1.75 -32.78
CA CYS A 4 -46.73 2.39 -31.96
C CYS A 4 -45.47 1.49 -31.95
N GLY A 5 -44.43 1.93 -32.64
CA GLY A 5 -43.08 1.36 -32.44
C GLY A 5 -42.58 1.80 -31.07
N HIS A 6 -42.29 0.87 -30.19
CA HIS A 6 -41.46 1.11 -29.01
C HIS A 6 -40.00 1.15 -29.47
N ASP A 7 -39.41 2.34 -29.47
CA ASP A 7 -37.98 2.48 -29.50
C ASP A 7 -37.45 2.13 -28.10
N ASP A 8 -37.09 0.87 -27.91
CA ASP A 8 -36.22 0.47 -26.80
C ASP A 8 -34.79 1.01 -27.10
N SER A 9 -34.54 2.20 -26.64
CA SER A 9 -33.18 2.76 -26.62
C SER A 9 -32.36 1.94 -25.61
N GLU A 10 -31.73 0.85 -26.10
CA GLU A 10 -30.70 0.14 -25.37
C GLU A 10 -29.57 1.14 -25.04
N HIS A 11 -29.56 1.61 -23.80
CA HIS A 11 -28.41 2.30 -23.26
C HIS A 11 -27.25 1.30 -23.21
N PRO A 12 -26.09 1.62 -23.82
CA PRO A 12 -24.91 0.76 -23.67
C PRO A 12 -24.60 0.58 -22.18
N PRO A 13 -24.23 -0.63 -21.74
CA PRO A 13 -23.92 -0.90 -20.33
C PRO A 13 -22.79 0.03 -19.88
N VAL A 14 -23.03 0.73 -18.80
CA VAL A 14 -21.99 1.52 -18.13
C VAL A 14 -20.84 0.57 -17.78
N PRO A 15 -19.60 0.84 -18.20
CA PRO A 15 -18.48 -0.03 -17.84
C PRO A 15 -18.43 -0.21 -16.33
N ALA A 16 -18.42 -1.46 -15.87
CA ALA A 16 -18.23 -1.76 -14.45
C ALA A 16 -16.90 -1.14 -13.98
N GLY A 17 -16.91 -0.43 -12.86
CA GLY A 17 -15.69 0.12 -12.26
C GLY A 17 -14.68 -1.00 -11.93
N PRO A 18 -13.43 -0.64 -11.60
CA PRO A 18 -12.42 -1.63 -11.25
C PRO A 18 -12.83 -2.42 -10.00
N ASP A 19 -12.53 -3.72 -10.00
CA ASP A 19 -12.79 -4.57 -8.84
C ASP A 19 -11.77 -4.31 -7.72
N LEU A 20 -12.21 -3.66 -6.65
CA LEU A 20 -11.38 -3.32 -5.49
C LEU A 20 -11.15 -4.51 -4.56
N ALA A 21 -11.93 -5.58 -4.70
CA ALA A 21 -11.81 -6.79 -3.91
C ALA A 21 -10.96 -7.88 -4.60
N ALA A 22 -10.59 -7.67 -5.85
CA ALA A 22 -9.73 -8.61 -6.57
C ALA A 22 -8.32 -8.63 -5.96
N ALA A 23 -7.81 -9.83 -5.70
CA ALA A 23 -6.44 -10.01 -5.23
C ALA A 23 -5.42 -9.71 -6.33
N PRO A 24 -4.20 -9.23 -6.00
CA PRO A 24 -3.10 -9.14 -6.95
C PRO A 24 -2.74 -10.52 -7.49
N ALA A 25 -2.36 -10.59 -8.77
CA ALA A 25 -1.94 -11.85 -9.40
C ALA A 25 -0.46 -12.17 -9.08
N ASP A 26 -0.12 -13.48 -9.11
CA ASP A 26 1.25 -14.00 -8.98
C ASP A 26 1.98 -13.49 -7.73
N VAL A 27 1.31 -13.41 -6.60
CA VAL A 27 1.89 -12.91 -5.35
C VAL A 27 2.98 -13.87 -4.88
N ARG A 28 4.17 -13.30 -4.71
CA ARG A 28 5.32 -13.92 -4.06
C ARG A 28 5.84 -13.00 -2.96
N TRP A 29 6.71 -13.51 -2.10
CA TRP A 29 7.18 -12.77 -0.94
C TRP A 29 8.69 -12.57 -0.99
N VAL A 30 9.12 -11.35 -0.73
CA VAL A 30 10.54 -10.97 -0.61
C VAL A 30 10.83 -10.52 0.81
N ASN A 31 12.04 -10.74 1.30
CA ASN A 31 12.45 -10.24 2.62
C ASN A 31 12.99 -8.82 2.47
N TYR A 32 12.52 -7.93 3.34
CA TYR A 32 13.08 -6.59 3.51
C TYR A 32 13.25 -6.29 5.00
N GLN A 33 14.47 -6.13 5.46
CA GLN A 33 14.80 -5.80 6.85
C GLN A 33 14.09 -6.70 7.89
N GLY A 34 14.01 -8.01 7.62
CA GLY A 34 13.36 -8.99 8.49
C GLY A 34 11.85 -9.14 8.31
N VAL A 35 11.21 -8.27 7.53
CA VAL A 35 9.77 -8.33 7.23
C VAL A 35 9.54 -8.86 5.81
N ARG A 36 8.55 -9.73 5.64
CA ARG A 36 8.14 -10.24 4.34
C ARG A 36 7.18 -9.27 3.65
N LEU A 37 7.51 -8.88 2.42
CA LEU A 37 6.73 -7.99 1.58
C LEU A 37 6.12 -8.75 0.39
N PRO A 38 4.83 -8.53 0.08
CA PRO A 38 4.21 -9.09 -1.10
C PRO A 38 4.66 -8.33 -2.34
N VAL A 39 5.03 -9.06 -3.39
CA VAL A 39 5.30 -8.56 -4.74
C VAL A 39 4.57 -9.46 -5.74
N GLY A 40 4.15 -8.92 -6.87
CA GLY A 40 3.35 -9.70 -7.82
C GLY A 40 3.35 -9.13 -9.24
N ALA A 41 2.40 -9.55 -10.05
CA ALA A 41 2.25 -9.04 -11.42
C ALA A 41 1.98 -7.53 -11.45
N ASP A 42 1.31 -7.00 -10.41
CA ASP A 42 1.02 -5.59 -10.25
C ASP A 42 2.16 -4.75 -9.66
N GLY A 43 3.31 -5.35 -9.43
CA GLY A 43 4.52 -4.65 -8.96
C GLY A 43 5.03 -5.12 -7.59
N PRO A 44 6.12 -4.50 -7.13
CA PRO A 44 7.00 -3.63 -7.91
C PRO A 44 7.78 -4.39 -8.99
N ARG A 45 8.06 -3.74 -10.14
CA ARG A 45 8.89 -4.32 -11.21
C ARG A 45 10.37 -4.28 -10.86
N ASN A 46 10.77 -3.25 -10.13
CA ASN A 46 12.12 -3.08 -9.64
C ASN A 46 12.07 -2.97 -8.12
N ILE A 47 12.84 -3.81 -7.44
CA ILE A 47 12.99 -3.77 -5.99
C ILE A 47 14.43 -4.07 -5.63
N ASP A 48 15.06 -3.14 -4.94
CA ASP A 48 16.40 -3.25 -4.40
C ASP A 48 16.45 -2.58 -3.01
N PRO A 49 17.56 -2.59 -2.28
CA PRO A 49 17.63 -1.96 -0.95
C PRO A 49 17.27 -0.47 -0.95
N SER A 50 17.52 0.25 -2.04
CA SER A 50 17.37 1.70 -2.12
C SER A 50 16.01 2.17 -2.65
N ALA A 51 15.30 1.32 -3.43
CA ALA A 51 14.00 1.67 -4.01
C ALA A 51 13.13 0.45 -4.33
N ALA A 52 11.81 0.67 -4.32
CA ALA A 52 10.80 -0.22 -4.90
C ALA A 52 9.93 0.62 -5.84
N THR A 53 9.90 0.28 -7.13
CA THR A 53 9.24 1.10 -8.17
C THR A 53 8.59 0.25 -9.25
N GLY A 54 7.72 0.87 -10.06
CA GLY A 54 7.10 0.22 -11.20
C GLY A 54 5.87 -0.59 -10.85
N PHE A 55 5.01 -0.03 -10.02
CA PHE A 55 3.68 -0.58 -9.75
C PHE A 55 2.73 -0.30 -10.91
N SER A 56 1.78 -1.22 -11.16
CA SER A 56 0.77 -1.01 -12.19
C SER A 56 -0.21 0.11 -11.80
N HIS A 57 -0.72 0.82 -12.80
CA HIS A 57 -1.75 1.86 -12.60
C HIS A 57 -3.12 1.21 -12.42
N SER A 58 -3.26 0.40 -11.38
CA SER A 58 -4.43 -0.39 -11.04
C SER A 58 -4.72 -0.32 -9.53
N PRO A 59 -5.92 -0.73 -9.07
CA PRO A 59 -6.19 -0.87 -7.63
C PRO A 59 -5.21 -1.81 -6.93
N GLN A 60 -4.85 -2.93 -7.56
CA GLN A 60 -3.92 -3.93 -7.02
C GLN A 60 -2.50 -3.36 -6.91
N GLY A 61 -2.05 -2.61 -7.94
CA GLY A 61 -0.77 -1.90 -7.89
C GLY A 61 -0.72 -0.85 -6.80
N ALA A 62 -1.80 -0.09 -6.60
CA ALA A 62 -1.92 0.88 -5.51
C ALA A 62 -1.85 0.20 -4.13
N ALA A 63 -2.53 -0.94 -3.96
CA ALA A 63 -2.51 -1.69 -2.71
C ALA A 63 -1.13 -2.26 -2.39
N LEU A 64 -0.46 -2.87 -3.38
CA LEU A 64 0.92 -3.36 -3.21
C LEU A 64 1.88 -2.22 -2.90
N ALA A 65 1.77 -1.08 -3.60
CA ALA A 65 2.58 0.10 -3.32
C ALA A 65 2.37 0.62 -1.89
N ALA A 66 1.13 0.71 -1.44
CA ALA A 66 0.81 1.13 -0.07
C ALA A 66 1.49 0.23 0.97
N ILE A 67 1.41 -1.09 0.82
CA ILE A 67 2.03 -2.05 1.73
C ILE A 67 3.56 -1.93 1.68
N VAL A 68 4.14 -2.00 0.50
CA VAL A 68 5.59 -2.02 0.30
C VAL A 68 6.23 -0.74 0.80
N HIS A 69 5.70 0.42 0.41
CA HIS A 69 6.26 1.71 0.81
C HIS A 69 6.10 1.99 2.31
N THR A 70 4.97 1.60 2.92
CA THR A 70 4.76 1.76 4.35
C THR A 70 5.80 1.00 5.16
N VAL A 71 6.05 -0.27 4.83
CA VAL A 71 7.04 -1.08 5.54
C VAL A 71 8.45 -0.59 5.26
N ARG A 72 8.77 -0.29 4.00
CA ARG A 72 10.11 0.17 3.60
C ARG A 72 10.46 1.50 4.25
N MET A 73 9.53 2.45 4.28
CA MET A 73 9.70 3.71 4.98
C MET A 73 9.97 3.50 6.50
N SER A 74 9.21 2.60 7.14
CA SER A 74 9.30 2.37 8.58
C SER A 74 10.62 1.71 8.99
N LEU A 75 11.20 0.88 8.11
CA LEU A 75 12.42 0.11 8.37
C LEU A 75 13.62 0.59 7.55
N ALA A 76 13.53 1.76 6.92
CA ALA A 76 14.56 2.30 6.05
C ALA A 76 15.91 2.41 6.77
N PRO A 77 16.94 1.65 6.35
CA PRO A 77 18.25 1.72 7.00
C PRO A 77 18.96 3.04 6.71
N ASP A 78 19.95 3.36 7.54
CA ASP A 78 20.70 4.62 7.46
C ASP A 78 21.30 4.89 6.09
N GLU A 79 21.73 3.84 5.39
CA GLU A 79 22.32 3.94 4.06
C GLU A 79 21.31 4.25 2.94
N HIS A 80 20.02 3.92 3.13
CA HIS A 80 19.03 3.93 2.04
C HIS A 80 17.82 4.84 2.25
N TRP A 81 17.58 5.34 3.46
CA TRP A 81 16.36 6.10 3.77
C TRP A 81 16.16 7.32 2.86
N ALA A 82 17.22 8.00 2.48
CA ALA A 82 17.14 9.19 1.61
C ALA A 82 16.69 8.81 0.20
N SER A 83 17.18 7.67 -0.32
CA SER A 83 16.75 7.14 -1.63
C SER A 83 15.30 6.65 -1.57
N ILE A 84 14.92 5.92 -0.53
CA ILE A 84 13.54 5.48 -0.30
C ILE A 84 12.61 6.70 -0.26
N ALA A 85 12.97 7.73 0.50
CA ALA A 85 12.20 8.97 0.54
C ALA A 85 12.04 9.62 -0.85
N ALA A 86 13.09 9.62 -1.65
CA ALA A 86 13.07 10.24 -2.98
C ALA A 86 12.16 9.49 -3.98
N HIS A 87 12.15 8.16 -3.93
CA HIS A 87 11.46 7.33 -4.92
C HIS A 87 10.07 6.86 -4.48
N GLU A 88 9.88 6.62 -3.19
CA GLU A 88 8.69 5.93 -2.67
C GLU A 88 7.71 6.86 -1.95
N ILE A 89 8.15 8.05 -1.48
CA ILE A 89 7.30 8.98 -0.75
C ILE A 89 7.01 10.21 -1.61
N ALA A 90 5.74 10.55 -1.75
CA ALA A 90 5.28 11.73 -2.45
C ALA A 90 5.72 13.01 -1.71
N ALA A 91 6.02 14.07 -2.46
CA ALA A 91 6.34 15.37 -1.87
C ALA A 91 5.17 15.93 -1.05
N GLY A 92 5.46 16.60 0.05
CA GLY A 92 4.49 17.24 0.93
C GLY A 92 5.02 17.42 2.35
N ALA A 93 4.26 18.16 3.17
CA ALA A 93 4.65 18.49 4.55
C ALA A 93 4.89 17.24 5.42
N GLY A 94 4.12 16.17 5.22
CA GLY A 94 4.32 14.90 5.93
C GLY A 94 5.67 14.25 5.61
N LYS A 95 6.11 14.30 4.35
CA LYS A 95 7.44 13.80 3.95
C LYS A 95 8.55 14.61 4.61
N ASP A 96 8.43 15.93 4.61
CA ASP A 96 9.44 16.83 5.19
C ASP A 96 9.56 16.62 6.71
N ALA A 97 8.43 16.48 7.40
CA ALA A 97 8.38 16.16 8.83
C ALA A 97 9.00 14.79 9.12
N TRP A 98 8.64 13.77 8.33
CA TRP A 98 9.21 12.43 8.46
C TRP A 98 10.74 12.45 8.25
N ALA A 99 11.22 13.10 7.18
CA ALA A 99 12.64 13.19 6.89
C ALA A 99 13.41 13.88 8.03
N SER A 100 12.84 14.95 8.58
CA SER A 100 13.43 15.67 9.74
C SER A 100 13.52 14.78 10.99
N SER A 101 12.53 13.93 11.22
CA SER A 101 12.54 12.96 12.33
C SER A 101 13.48 11.79 12.04
N ARG A 102 13.55 11.33 10.77
CA ARG A 102 14.37 10.17 10.39
C ARG A 102 15.87 10.39 10.60
N VAL A 103 16.38 11.62 10.41
CA VAL A 103 17.80 11.93 10.65
C VAL A 103 18.21 11.81 12.12
N LEU A 104 17.25 11.76 13.04
CA LEU A 104 17.49 11.58 14.48
C LEU A 104 17.53 10.12 14.92
N LEU A 105 17.25 9.19 14.01
CA LEU A 105 17.18 7.75 14.27
C LEU A 105 18.32 7.02 13.57
N SER A 106 18.82 5.95 14.19
CA SER A 106 19.78 5.03 13.55
C SER A 106 19.15 3.65 13.42
N ILE A 107 19.07 3.15 12.18
CA ILE A 107 18.60 1.82 11.82
C ILE A 107 19.73 1.14 11.04
N GLN A 108 20.47 0.27 11.71
CA GLN A 108 21.64 -0.40 11.15
C GLN A 108 21.47 -1.91 11.01
N THR A 109 20.49 -2.47 11.71
CA THR A 109 20.24 -3.92 11.70
C THR A 109 18.79 -4.20 11.30
N PRO A 110 18.55 -5.30 10.56
CA PRO A 110 17.20 -5.77 10.30
C PRO A 110 16.42 -6.09 11.56
N ALA A 111 15.10 -6.03 11.49
CA ALA A 111 14.23 -6.53 12.54
C ALA A 111 14.42 -8.05 12.72
N ASP A 112 14.29 -8.54 13.95
CA ASP A 112 14.30 -9.96 14.22
C ASP A 112 13.06 -10.62 13.58
N PRO A 113 13.24 -11.58 12.65
CA PRO A 113 12.10 -12.23 11.99
C PRO A 113 11.14 -12.96 12.95
N ALA A 114 11.62 -13.35 14.14
CA ALA A 114 10.79 -14.02 15.15
C ALA A 114 9.78 -13.05 15.81
N THR A 115 10.13 -11.76 15.88
CA THR A 115 9.30 -10.71 16.50
C THR A 115 8.73 -9.72 15.47
N ALA A 116 9.17 -9.82 14.21
CA ALA A 116 8.72 -8.94 13.14
C ALA A 116 7.21 -9.07 12.87
N PRO A 117 6.53 -7.96 12.62
CA PRO A 117 5.12 -7.98 12.22
C PRO A 117 4.94 -8.66 10.86
N ARG A 118 3.75 -9.23 10.64
CA ARG A 118 3.40 -9.94 9.41
C ARG A 118 2.21 -9.26 8.73
N VAL A 119 2.39 -8.85 7.48
CA VAL A 119 1.28 -8.39 6.64
C VAL A 119 0.31 -9.55 6.40
N ARG A 120 -0.98 -9.34 6.66
CA ARG A 120 -2.03 -10.36 6.57
C ARG A 120 -3.04 -10.08 5.46
N GLY A 121 -3.08 -8.86 4.97
CA GLY A 121 -4.00 -8.46 3.92
C GLY A 121 -4.26 -6.97 3.92
N TYR A 122 -5.22 -6.57 3.09
CA TYR A 122 -5.61 -5.18 2.96
C TYR A 122 -7.07 -5.01 2.59
N THR A 123 -7.58 -3.79 2.75
CA THR A 123 -8.85 -3.32 2.18
C THR A 123 -8.60 -2.00 1.45
N LEU A 124 -8.98 -1.94 0.18
CA LEU A 124 -9.07 -0.67 -0.55
C LEU A 124 -10.36 0.02 -0.13
N THR A 125 -10.25 1.10 0.63
CA THR A 125 -11.41 1.88 1.12
C THR A 125 -11.81 2.99 0.18
N ASP A 126 -10.87 3.46 -0.65
CA ASP A 126 -11.10 4.42 -1.72
C ASP A 126 -10.09 4.22 -2.85
N TYR A 127 -10.54 4.42 -4.09
CA TYR A 127 -9.69 4.33 -5.27
C TYR A 127 -10.21 5.20 -6.40
N ASN A 128 -9.31 5.97 -6.96
CA ASN A 128 -9.42 6.56 -8.29
C ASN A 128 -8.03 6.55 -8.97
N PRO A 129 -7.92 6.85 -10.29
CA PRO A 129 -6.64 6.79 -10.99
C PRO A 129 -5.52 7.69 -10.43
N ALA A 130 -5.84 8.69 -9.61
CA ALA A 130 -4.85 9.60 -9.04
C ALA A 130 -4.49 9.29 -7.59
N THR A 131 -5.37 8.62 -6.84
CA THR A 131 -5.18 8.34 -5.41
C THR A 131 -5.91 7.09 -4.97
N ALA A 132 -5.34 6.40 -3.98
CA ALA A 132 -5.98 5.28 -3.32
C ALA A 132 -5.74 5.33 -1.80
N ARG A 133 -6.75 4.91 -1.02
CA ARG A 133 -6.66 4.74 0.44
C ARG A 133 -6.76 3.25 0.77
N VAL A 134 -5.78 2.76 1.51
CA VAL A 134 -5.60 1.34 1.78
C VAL A 134 -5.46 1.12 3.28
N GLU A 135 -6.31 0.27 3.84
CA GLU A 135 -6.13 -0.28 5.18
C GLU A 135 -5.27 -1.55 5.10
N ILE A 136 -4.12 -1.53 5.75
CA ILE A 136 -3.15 -2.61 5.78
C ILE A 136 -3.26 -3.32 7.12
N TYR A 137 -3.60 -4.60 7.09
CA TYR A 137 -3.75 -5.45 8.28
C TYR A 137 -2.45 -6.19 8.58
N THR A 138 -1.97 -6.03 9.80
CA THR A 138 -0.70 -6.59 10.26
C THR A 138 -0.92 -7.33 11.58
N SER A 139 -0.41 -8.55 11.71
CA SER A 139 -0.42 -9.31 12.96
C SER A 139 0.95 -9.31 13.63
N PHE A 140 0.95 -9.35 14.96
CA PHE A 140 2.14 -9.42 15.79
C PHE A 140 2.25 -10.79 16.49
N PRO A 141 3.44 -11.17 16.99
CA PRO A 141 3.65 -12.46 17.66
C PRO A 141 2.78 -12.70 18.90
N ASP A 142 2.37 -11.63 19.60
CA ASP A 142 1.45 -11.67 20.74
C ASP A 142 -0.02 -11.91 20.37
N GLY A 143 -0.30 -12.04 19.07
CA GLY A 143 -1.64 -12.23 18.52
C GLY A 143 -2.43 -10.94 18.27
N SER A 144 -1.88 -9.78 18.62
CA SER A 144 -2.53 -8.50 18.32
C SER A 144 -2.55 -8.21 16.83
N ILE A 145 -3.53 -7.41 16.39
CA ILE A 145 -3.72 -6.99 15.02
C ILE A 145 -3.76 -5.46 14.98
N ALA A 146 -2.95 -4.88 14.12
CA ALA A 146 -3.02 -3.46 13.79
C ALA A 146 -3.51 -3.24 12.37
N VAL A 147 -4.23 -2.14 12.17
CA VAL A 147 -4.62 -1.62 10.87
C VAL A 147 -3.94 -0.29 10.65
N ASN A 148 -3.11 -0.22 9.63
CA ASN A 148 -2.48 1.02 9.19
C ASN A 148 -3.22 1.55 7.98
N THR A 149 -3.70 2.80 8.05
CA THR A 149 -4.31 3.48 6.90
C THR A 149 -3.24 4.24 6.13
N ALA A 150 -2.98 3.79 4.91
CA ALA A 150 -2.02 4.40 4.00
C ALA A 150 -2.73 5.05 2.82
N THR A 151 -2.25 6.20 2.38
CA THR A 151 -2.70 6.85 1.15
C THR A 151 -1.57 6.82 0.14
N VAL A 152 -1.84 6.37 -1.08
CA VAL A 152 -0.90 6.46 -2.20
C VAL A 152 -1.46 7.35 -3.30
N VAL A 153 -0.56 8.00 -4.02
CA VAL A 153 -0.89 8.91 -5.12
C VAL A 153 -0.10 8.55 -6.35
N TRP A 154 -0.76 8.63 -7.51
CA TRP A 154 -0.12 8.41 -8.79
C TRP A 154 0.63 9.65 -9.23
N VAL A 155 1.96 9.61 -9.20
CA VAL A 155 2.82 10.73 -9.57
C VAL A 155 4.09 10.22 -10.23
N ALA A 156 4.55 10.90 -11.27
CA ALA A 156 5.73 10.51 -12.06
C ALA A 156 5.65 9.05 -12.58
N ALA A 157 4.47 8.65 -13.04
CA ALA A 157 4.15 7.33 -13.59
C ALA A 157 4.34 6.16 -12.60
N ASP A 158 4.16 6.41 -11.31
CA ASP A 158 4.20 5.38 -10.28
C ASP A 158 3.33 5.75 -9.07
N TRP A 159 2.95 4.75 -8.26
CA TRP A 159 2.31 4.99 -6.97
C TRP A 159 3.35 5.37 -5.92
N ARG A 160 3.12 6.46 -5.20
CA ARG A 160 3.97 6.90 -4.09
C ARG A 160 3.15 7.08 -2.82
N LEU A 161 3.74 6.73 -1.69
CA LEU A 161 3.13 6.91 -0.38
C LEU A 161 2.99 8.39 -0.06
N ARG A 162 1.78 8.86 0.24
CA ARG A 162 1.54 10.20 0.79
C ARG A 162 1.44 10.10 2.30
N LEU A 163 2.38 10.71 2.99
CA LEU A 163 2.34 10.79 4.44
C LEU A 163 1.31 11.84 4.89
N PRO A 164 0.62 11.61 6.02
CA PRO A 164 -0.29 12.59 6.58
C PRO A 164 0.45 13.88 6.94
N ASP A 165 -0.25 14.99 6.85
CA ASP A 165 0.30 16.27 7.29
C ASP A 165 0.56 16.24 8.81
N PRO A 166 1.55 16.99 9.32
CA PRO A 166 1.87 17.01 10.76
C PRO A 166 0.69 17.39 11.67
N ASP A 167 -0.25 18.16 11.14
CA ASP A 167 -1.45 18.62 11.85
C ASP A 167 -2.63 17.63 11.76
N ALA A 168 -2.45 16.50 11.09
CA ALA A 168 -3.50 15.49 10.95
C ALA A 168 -3.85 14.90 12.33
N THR A 169 -5.14 14.90 12.65
CA THR A 169 -5.65 14.40 13.94
C THR A 169 -6.05 12.94 13.92
N GLU A 170 -6.27 12.36 12.73
CA GLU A 170 -6.59 10.95 12.59
C GLU A 170 -5.34 10.09 12.79
N PRO A 171 -5.38 9.09 13.69
CA PRO A 171 -4.26 8.17 13.85
C PRO A 171 -4.12 7.30 12.58
N ALA A 172 -2.89 7.23 12.05
CA ALA A 172 -2.60 6.36 10.91
C ALA A 172 -2.70 4.87 11.26
N VAL A 173 -2.56 4.51 12.54
CA VAL A 173 -2.58 3.14 13.04
C VAL A 173 -3.62 2.99 14.14
N ARG A 174 -4.42 1.94 14.06
CA ARG A 174 -5.38 1.53 15.09
C ARG A 174 -5.26 0.04 15.39
N GLU A 175 -5.64 -0.35 16.58
CA GLU A 175 -5.82 -1.76 16.94
C GLU A 175 -7.11 -2.30 16.30
N ALA A 176 -7.10 -3.59 15.94
CA ALA A 176 -8.27 -4.32 15.48
C ALA A 176 -8.45 -5.61 16.26
N ALA A 177 -9.69 -5.92 16.62
CA ALA A 177 -10.02 -7.16 17.31
C ALA A 177 -9.97 -8.38 16.38
N THR A 178 -10.21 -8.16 15.08
CA THR A 178 -10.35 -9.21 14.06
C THR A 178 -9.63 -8.85 12.77
N LEU A 179 -9.29 -9.87 12.01
CA LEU A 179 -8.67 -9.71 10.69
C LEU A 179 -9.77 -9.61 9.62
N ASP A 180 -10.27 -8.40 9.40
CA ASP A 180 -11.39 -8.12 8.48
C ASP A 180 -10.91 -7.61 7.10
N ALA A 181 -9.69 -7.96 6.71
CA ALA A 181 -9.15 -7.63 5.39
C ALA A 181 -10.01 -8.25 4.27
N VAL A 182 -10.43 -7.43 3.30
CA VAL A 182 -11.19 -7.89 2.12
C VAL A 182 -10.30 -8.76 1.24
N VAL A 183 -9.06 -8.35 1.04
CA VAL A 183 -8.05 -9.16 0.33
C VAL A 183 -7.06 -9.72 1.34
N ARG A 184 -7.05 -11.03 1.52
CA ARG A 184 -6.10 -11.71 2.39
C ARG A 184 -4.82 -12.04 1.64
N LEU A 185 -3.68 -11.81 2.30
CA LEU A 185 -2.36 -12.13 1.80
C LEU A 185 -1.68 -13.04 2.83
N GLU A 186 -1.27 -14.23 2.43
CA GLU A 186 -0.61 -15.19 3.33
C GLU A 186 0.82 -15.43 2.86
N ALA A 187 1.78 -14.98 3.67
CA ALA A 187 3.18 -15.35 3.46
C ALA A 187 3.38 -16.83 3.82
N PRO A 188 4.20 -17.58 3.06
CA PRO A 188 4.62 -18.92 3.47
C PRO A 188 5.26 -18.86 4.86
N GLN A 189 5.00 -19.90 5.67
CA GLN A 189 5.57 -20.04 7.01
C GLN A 189 7.07 -20.29 6.96
#